data_e0612cfa31d7bd489d20fa8cdeac9b44
#
_entry.id   e0612cfa31d7bd489d20fa8cdeac9b44
#
_cell.length_a   1.000
_cell.length_b   1.000
_cell.length_c   1.000
_cell.angle_alpha   90.00
_cell.angle_beta   90.00
_cell.angle_gamma   90.00
#
_symmetry.space_group_name_H-M   'P 1'
#
loop_
_entity.id
_entity.type
_entity.pdbx_description
1 polymer ?
#
loop_
_entity_poly.entity_id
_entity_poly.type
_entity_poly.pdbx_seq_one_letter_code
_entity_poly.pdbx_strand_id
1 'polypeptide(L)'
;MFRLEKEWEHLSSEERYQTRQEQLKPLMEDFFDWCRLQEISVLPGSKLGCAINYALKHQETFEHVLLDGRLELSNNKAERAVKSLVMGRKNWLFSQSFAGAQTSDIILSLIETAKRNGLDPEKYLKYLLEKLPNEKVLESNTLEAYLPWQKEVKIFCK
;
A
#
# COMPACT_ATOMS: atom_id res chain seq x y z
N MET A 1 3.18 12.71 -15.28
CA MET A 1 3.54 11.56 -14.42
C MET A 1 2.43 10.48 -14.42
N PHE A 2 1.23 10.68 -13.84
CA PHE A 2 0.17 9.65 -13.77
C PHE A 2 -0.28 9.08 -15.14
N ARG A 3 -0.31 9.89 -16.20
CA ARG A 3 -0.64 9.40 -17.54
C ARG A 3 0.40 8.40 -18.05
N LEU A 4 1.67 8.69 -17.88
CA LEU A 4 2.78 7.79 -18.25
C LEU A 4 2.70 6.47 -17.48
N GLU A 5 2.49 6.51 -16.16
CA GLU A 5 2.33 5.30 -15.36
C GLU A 5 1.19 4.40 -15.84
N LYS A 6 0.09 5.01 -16.29
CA LYS A 6 -1.03 4.27 -16.86
C LYS A 6 -0.69 3.62 -18.21
N GLU A 7 0.09 4.30 -19.03
CA GLU A 7 0.59 3.76 -20.31
C GLU A 7 1.51 2.56 -20.08
N TRP A 8 2.23 2.52 -18.97
CA TRP A 8 3.18 1.46 -18.60
C TRP A 8 2.60 0.36 -17.71
N GLU A 9 1.31 0.36 -17.46
CA GLU A 9 0.67 -0.61 -16.57
C GLU A 9 0.86 -2.08 -17.03
N HIS A 10 1.01 -2.30 -18.33
CA HIS A 10 1.23 -3.61 -18.95
C HIS A 10 2.69 -4.09 -18.93
N LEU A 11 3.65 -3.21 -18.58
CA LEU A 11 5.07 -3.56 -18.55
C LEU A 11 5.40 -4.40 -17.31
N SER A 12 6.41 -5.25 -17.45
CA SER A 12 7.03 -5.94 -16.31
C SER A 12 7.67 -4.94 -15.34
N SER A 13 7.97 -5.37 -14.13
CA SER A 13 8.62 -4.50 -13.12
C SER A 13 9.96 -3.98 -13.60
N GLU A 14 10.74 -4.79 -14.30
CA GLU A 14 12.04 -4.41 -14.81
C GLU A 14 11.92 -3.39 -15.96
N GLU A 15 11.06 -3.65 -16.95
CA GLU A 15 10.80 -2.73 -18.04
C GLU A 15 10.24 -1.39 -17.52
N ARG A 16 9.36 -1.43 -16.52
CA ARG A 16 8.82 -0.22 -15.90
C ARG A 16 9.90 0.56 -15.16
N TYR A 17 10.82 -0.11 -14.48
CA TYR A 17 11.97 0.55 -13.84
C TYR A 17 12.82 1.29 -14.87
N GLN A 18 13.21 0.62 -15.97
CA GLN A 18 14.00 1.23 -17.04
C GLN A 18 13.29 2.43 -17.68
N THR A 19 12.01 2.26 -18.02
CA THR A 19 11.21 3.34 -18.61
C THR A 19 11.06 4.55 -17.66
N ARG A 20 10.97 4.31 -16.34
CA ARG A 20 10.96 5.38 -15.34
C ARG A 20 12.29 6.14 -15.29
N GLN A 21 13.43 5.44 -15.38
CA GLN A 21 14.73 6.10 -15.42
C GLN A 21 14.87 7.00 -16.64
N GLU A 22 14.35 6.55 -17.81
CA GLU A 22 14.47 7.27 -19.07
C GLU A 22 13.47 8.43 -19.20
N GLN A 23 12.24 8.28 -18.72
CA GLN A 23 11.16 9.23 -19.01
C GLN A 23 10.58 9.92 -17.78
N LEU A 24 10.42 9.20 -16.66
CA LEU A 24 9.80 9.79 -15.46
C LEU A 24 10.81 10.61 -14.67
N LYS A 25 12.04 10.12 -14.52
CA LYS A 25 13.08 10.78 -13.74
C LYS A 25 13.38 12.19 -14.27
N PRO A 26 13.66 12.42 -15.56
CA PRO A 26 13.89 13.77 -16.09
C PRO A 26 12.68 14.69 -15.86
N LEU A 27 11.46 14.16 -16.03
CA LEU A 27 10.23 14.93 -15.79
C LEU A 27 10.06 15.31 -14.32
N MET A 28 10.52 14.48 -13.39
CA MET A 28 10.50 14.80 -11.96
C MET A 28 11.57 15.85 -11.62
N GLU A 29 12.75 15.72 -12.17
CA GLU A 29 13.84 16.70 -12.02
C GLU A 29 13.39 18.08 -12.51
N ASP A 30 12.84 18.18 -13.72
CA ASP A 30 12.28 19.42 -14.28
C ASP A 30 11.19 20.02 -13.37
N PHE A 31 10.31 19.19 -12.83
CA PHE A 31 9.26 19.62 -11.91
C PHE A 31 9.83 20.22 -10.62
N PHE A 32 10.82 19.57 -10.01
CA PHE A 32 11.42 20.07 -8.78
C PHE A 32 12.28 21.31 -9.02
N ASP A 33 12.95 21.41 -10.15
CA ASP A 33 13.68 22.62 -10.55
C ASP A 33 12.70 23.78 -10.76
N TRP A 34 11.57 23.54 -11.41
CA TRP A 34 10.49 24.52 -11.51
C TRP A 34 9.99 24.93 -10.12
N CYS A 35 9.78 24.01 -9.19
CA CYS A 35 9.36 24.32 -7.83
C CYS A 35 10.36 25.24 -7.13
N ARG A 36 11.66 24.98 -7.23
CA ARG A 36 12.73 25.82 -6.64
C ARG A 36 12.74 27.24 -7.22
N LEU A 37 12.52 27.36 -8.54
CA LEU A 37 12.43 28.68 -9.19
C LEU A 37 11.19 29.44 -8.73
N GLN A 38 10.05 28.76 -8.59
CA GLN A 38 8.82 29.42 -8.15
C GLN A 38 8.83 29.77 -6.66
N GLU A 39 9.51 29.03 -5.82
CA GLU A 39 9.63 29.30 -4.37
C GLU A 39 10.11 30.72 -4.08
N ILE A 40 11.00 31.25 -4.93
CA ILE A 40 11.56 32.60 -4.78
C ILE A 40 10.51 33.70 -5.06
N SER A 41 9.56 33.43 -5.94
CA SER A 41 8.61 34.45 -6.46
C SER A 41 7.20 34.32 -5.85
N VAL A 42 6.89 33.18 -5.21
CA VAL A 42 5.55 32.91 -4.68
C VAL A 42 5.48 33.23 -3.18
N LEU A 43 4.40 33.87 -2.75
CA LEU A 43 4.17 34.18 -1.34
C LEU A 43 4.07 32.86 -0.53
N PRO A 44 4.92 32.65 0.50
CA PRO A 44 5.01 31.38 1.23
C PRO A 44 3.70 30.89 1.84
N GLY A 45 2.85 31.82 2.32
CA GLY A 45 1.54 31.49 2.90
C GLY A 45 0.39 31.31 1.89
N SER A 46 0.65 31.49 0.58
CA SER A 46 -0.35 31.23 -0.46
C SER A 46 -0.58 29.72 -0.66
N LYS A 47 -1.71 29.35 -1.25
CA LYS A 47 -2.00 27.95 -1.58
C LYS A 47 -0.92 27.34 -2.47
N LEU A 48 -0.41 28.09 -3.42
CA LEU A 48 0.68 27.64 -4.31
C LEU A 48 1.99 27.52 -3.54
N GLY A 49 2.35 28.50 -2.71
CA GLY A 49 3.55 28.46 -1.87
C GLY A 49 3.56 27.27 -0.91
N CYS A 50 2.43 27.00 -0.25
CA CYS A 50 2.28 25.82 0.60
C CYS A 50 2.45 24.51 -0.19
N ALA A 51 1.90 24.42 -1.42
CA ALA A 51 2.04 23.24 -2.26
C ALA A 51 3.48 23.03 -2.74
N ILE A 52 4.18 24.10 -3.13
CA ILE A 52 5.60 24.06 -3.53
C ILE A 52 6.47 23.61 -2.35
N ASN A 53 6.29 24.24 -1.18
CA ASN A 53 7.03 23.87 0.02
C ASN A 53 6.80 22.40 0.41
N TYR A 54 5.56 21.92 0.29
CA TYR A 54 5.25 20.51 0.53
C TYR A 54 5.99 19.61 -0.46
N ALA A 55 5.96 19.93 -1.75
CA ALA A 55 6.63 19.15 -2.79
C ALA A 55 8.14 19.08 -2.54
N LEU A 56 8.79 20.22 -2.30
CA LEU A 56 10.23 20.28 -2.04
C LEU A 56 10.63 19.54 -0.76
N LYS A 57 9.86 19.71 0.32
CA LYS A 57 10.10 19.02 1.59
C LYS A 57 10.04 17.49 1.45
N HIS A 58 9.20 16.96 0.56
CA HIS A 58 8.98 15.54 0.37
C HIS A 58 9.57 15.00 -0.93
N GLN A 59 10.49 15.75 -1.56
CA GLN A 59 11.10 15.36 -2.84
C GLN A 59 11.66 13.93 -2.79
N GLU A 60 12.48 13.62 -1.80
CA GLU A 60 13.08 12.29 -1.63
C GLU A 60 12.01 11.18 -1.56
N THR A 61 10.91 11.44 -0.85
CA THR A 61 9.80 10.48 -0.75
C THR A 61 9.12 10.25 -2.10
N PHE A 62 8.95 11.30 -2.90
CA PHE A 62 8.39 11.17 -4.25
C PHE A 62 9.33 10.42 -5.20
N GLU A 63 10.64 10.62 -5.06
CA GLU A 63 11.65 9.96 -5.88
C GLU A 63 11.78 8.45 -5.56
N HIS A 64 11.28 7.98 -4.42
CA HIS A 64 11.30 6.54 -4.09
C HIS A 64 10.64 5.67 -5.17
N VAL A 65 9.67 6.18 -5.92
CA VAL A 65 9.03 5.44 -7.02
C VAL A 65 10.03 5.04 -8.12
N LEU A 66 11.15 5.75 -8.22
CA LEU A 66 12.21 5.49 -9.19
C LEU A 66 13.16 4.34 -8.76
N LEU A 67 13.06 3.86 -7.52
CA LEU A 67 13.96 2.83 -6.99
C LEU A 67 13.58 1.42 -7.44
N ASP A 68 12.29 1.18 -7.73
CA ASP A 68 11.81 -0.15 -8.09
C ASP A 68 10.52 -0.04 -8.93
N GLY A 69 10.45 -0.76 -10.04
CA GLY A 69 9.28 -0.77 -10.92
C GLY A 69 8.00 -1.37 -10.30
N ARG A 70 8.10 -2.04 -9.15
CA ARG A 70 6.95 -2.56 -8.38
C ARG A 70 6.26 -1.47 -7.56
N LEU A 71 6.98 -0.40 -7.23
CA LEU A 71 6.42 0.72 -6.45
C LEU A 71 5.38 1.47 -7.26
N GLU A 72 4.39 2.04 -6.60
CA GLU A 72 3.32 2.81 -7.23
C GLU A 72 3.46 4.30 -6.94
N LEU A 73 3.22 5.12 -7.95
CA LEU A 73 3.24 6.58 -7.83
C LEU A 73 2.06 7.09 -6.98
N SER A 74 1.00 6.30 -6.84
CA SER A 74 -0.20 6.70 -6.10
C SER A 74 -0.43 5.86 -4.86
N ASN A 75 -1.02 6.47 -3.83
CA ASN A 75 -1.44 5.81 -2.60
C ASN A 75 -2.82 5.12 -2.73
N ASN A 76 -3.42 5.09 -3.92
CA ASN A 76 -4.79 4.60 -4.14
C ASN A 76 -5.01 3.15 -3.67
N LYS A 77 -4.00 2.29 -3.77
CA LYS A 77 -4.11 0.90 -3.27
C LYS A 77 -4.19 0.85 -1.75
N ALA A 78 -3.38 1.64 -1.06
CA ALA A 78 -3.42 1.74 0.40
C ALA A 78 -4.76 2.35 0.86
N GLU A 79 -5.21 3.42 0.22
CA GLU A 79 -6.49 4.05 0.53
C GLU A 79 -7.68 3.11 0.31
N ARG A 80 -7.67 2.31 -0.76
CA ARG A 80 -8.70 1.28 -1.00
C ARG A 80 -8.69 0.18 0.06
N ALA A 81 -7.51 -0.21 0.57
CA ALA A 81 -7.42 -1.20 1.63
C ALA A 81 -8.02 -0.67 2.95
N VAL A 82 -7.77 0.59 3.28
CA VAL A 82 -8.33 1.24 4.47
C VAL A 82 -9.82 1.53 4.30
N LYS A 83 -10.31 1.70 3.07
CA LYS A 83 -11.73 2.01 2.79
C LYS A 83 -12.68 0.94 3.33
N SER A 84 -12.30 -0.33 3.30
CA SER A 84 -13.13 -1.41 3.85
C SER A 84 -13.36 -1.26 5.36
N LEU A 85 -12.32 -0.82 6.10
CA LEU A 85 -12.44 -0.48 7.51
C LEU A 85 -13.38 0.70 7.73
N VAL A 86 -13.21 1.78 6.95
CA VAL A 86 -14.05 2.99 7.07
C VAL A 86 -15.51 2.69 6.75
N MET A 87 -15.78 1.85 5.77
CA MET A 87 -17.13 1.40 5.44
C MET A 87 -17.72 0.50 6.53
N GLY A 88 -16.92 -0.39 7.08
CA GLY A 88 -17.31 -1.26 8.19
C GLY A 88 -17.69 -0.49 9.45
N ARG A 89 -17.01 0.64 9.74
CA ARG A 89 -17.32 1.52 10.89
C ARG A 89 -18.76 2.01 10.92
N LYS A 90 -19.46 2.02 9.81
CA LYS A 90 -20.90 2.34 9.77
C LYS A 90 -21.78 1.21 10.31
N ASN A 91 -21.30 -0.02 10.31
CA ASN A 91 -22.04 -1.22 10.69
C ASN A 91 -21.67 -1.70 12.10
N TRP A 92 -20.39 -1.64 12.44
CA TRP A 92 -19.92 -1.93 13.79
C TRP A 92 -19.36 -0.65 14.41
N LEU A 93 -19.95 -0.19 15.48
CA LEU A 93 -19.52 0.99 16.22
C LEU A 93 -18.03 0.95 16.60
N PHE A 94 -17.48 2.08 17.03
CA PHE A 94 -16.07 2.21 17.41
C PHE A 94 -15.63 1.17 18.43
N SER A 95 -14.38 0.72 18.34
CA SER A 95 -13.74 -0.06 19.40
C SER A 95 -13.71 0.77 20.70
N GLN A 96 -14.29 0.25 21.75
CA GLN A 96 -14.37 0.96 23.06
C GLN A 96 -13.07 0.83 23.87
N SER A 97 -12.14 -0.02 23.43
CA SER A 97 -10.86 -0.24 24.10
C SER A 97 -9.70 -0.29 23.08
N PHE A 98 -8.50 0.04 23.55
CA PHE A 98 -7.28 -0.06 22.75
C PHE A 98 -7.03 -1.51 22.27
N ALA A 99 -7.22 -2.49 23.15
CA ALA A 99 -7.09 -3.90 22.79
C ALA A 99 -8.09 -4.33 21.70
N GLY A 100 -9.34 -3.86 21.79
CA GLY A 100 -10.37 -4.11 20.75
C GLY A 100 -10.00 -3.48 19.42
N ALA A 101 -9.43 -2.27 19.41
CA ALA A 101 -8.93 -1.62 18.20
C ALA A 101 -7.79 -2.43 17.56
N GLN A 102 -6.79 -2.83 18.34
CA GLN A 102 -5.69 -3.66 17.88
C GLN A 102 -6.16 -4.99 17.26
N THR A 103 -7.09 -5.68 17.93
CA THR A 103 -7.66 -6.94 17.43
C THR A 103 -8.38 -6.72 16.10
N SER A 104 -9.15 -5.65 15.97
CA SER A 104 -9.85 -5.31 14.74
C SER A 104 -8.87 -5.03 13.59
N ASP A 105 -7.78 -4.33 13.85
CA ASP A 105 -6.74 -4.04 12.86
C ASP A 105 -6.02 -5.31 12.39
N ILE A 106 -5.70 -6.23 13.31
CA ILE A 106 -5.09 -7.52 12.99
C ILE A 106 -6.02 -8.35 12.09
N ILE A 107 -7.28 -8.51 12.49
CA ILE A 107 -8.26 -9.29 11.71
C ILE A 107 -8.46 -8.68 10.33
N LEU A 108 -8.58 -7.34 10.25
CA LEU A 108 -8.71 -6.65 8.97
C LEU A 108 -7.48 -6.87 8.08
N SER A 109 -6.29 -6.81 8.66
CA SER A 109 -5.03 -7.07 7.93
C SER A 109 -5.02 -8.48 7.32
N LEU A 110 -5.48 -9.49 8.08
CA LEU A 110 -5.62 -10.86 7.58
C LEU A 110 -6.64 -10.94 6.43
N ILE A 111 -7.81 -10.32 6.58
CA ILE A 111 -8.86 -10.27 5.56
C ILE A 111 -8.35 -9.64 4.25
N GLU A 112 -7.75 -8.47 4.34
CA GLU A 112 -7.26 -7.75 3.16
C GLU A 112 -6.08 -8.48 2.50
N THR A 113 -5.23 -9.13 3.29
CA THR A 113 -4.13 -9.94 2.77
C THR A 113 -4.66 -11.19 2.05
N ALA A 114 -5.67 -11.86 2.61
CA ALA A 114 -6.33 -13.00 1.97
C ALA A 114 -6.92 -12.60 0.60
N LYS A 115 -7.70 -11.52 0.55
CA LYS A 115 -8.28 -10.99 -0.70
C LYS A 115 -7.21 -10.70 -1.76
N ARG A 116 -6.11 -10.07 -1.38
CA ARG A 116 -4.99 -9.75 -2.29
C ARG A 116 -4.27 -10.99 -2.84
N ASN A 117 -4.34 -12.10 -2.12
CA ASN A 117 -3.81 -13.39 -2.56
C ASN A 117 -4.86 -14.27 -3.28
N GLY A 118 -6.05 -13.72 -3.55
CA GLY A 118 -7.12 -14.42 -4.27
C GLY A 118 -7.78 -15.52 -3.45
N LEU A 119 -7.77 -15.39 -2.12
CA LEU A 119 -8.44 -16.30 -1.20
C LEU A 119 -9.80 -15.74 -0.79
N ASP A 120 -10.73 -16.64 -0.45
CA ASP A 120 -11.94 -16.30 0.27
C ASP A 120 -11.57 -15.96 1.75
N PRO A 121 -11.80 -14.73 2.22
CA PRO A 121 -11.41 -14.34 3.56
C PRO A 121 -12.12 -15.09 4.67
N GLU A 122 -13.39 -15.50 4.46
CA GLU A 122 -14.16 -16.26 5.43
C GLU A 122 -13.57 -17.66 5.60
N LYS A 123 -13.29 -18.36 4.49
CA LYS A 123 -12.64 -19.66 4.50
C LYS A 123 -11.24 -19.58 5.13
N TYR A 124 -10.49 -18.52 4.82
CA TYR A 124 -9.15 -18.33 5.39
C TYR A 124 -9.19 -18.11 6.89
N LEU A 125 -10.06 -17.24 7.40
CA LEU A 125 -10.21 -17.03 8.85
C LEU A 125 -10.68 -18.31 9.55
N LYS A 126 -11.65 -19.03 8.98
CA LYS A 126 -12.10 -20.32 9.50
C LYS A 126 -10.94 -21.33 9.57
N TYR A 127 -10.16 -21.44 8.50
CA TYR A 127 -8.99 -22.31 8.44
C TYR A 127 -7.98 -21.99 9.56
N LEU A 128 -7.68 -20.70 9.78
CA LEU A 128 -6.78 -20.27 10.84
C LEU A 128 -7.32 -20.63 12.23
N LEU A 129 -8.61 -20.35 12.49
CA LEU A 129 -9.26 -20.61 13.77
C LEU A 129 -9.40 -22.10 14.08
N GLU A 130 -9.50 -22.97 13.07
CA GLU A 130 -9.57 -24.41 13.23
C GLU A 130 -8.19 -25.05 13.43
N LYS A 131 -7.16 -24.52 12.78
CA LYS A 131 -5.83 -25.13 12.76
C LYS A 131 -4.89 -24.62 13.85
N LEU A 132 -4.76 -23.29 13.99
CA LEU A 132 -3.80 -22.70 14.93
C LEU A 132 -3.97 -23.14 16.40
N PRO A 133 -5.19 -23.28 16.94
CA PRO A 133 -5.35 -23.74 18.33
C PRO A 133 -4.87 -25.18 18.58
N ASN A 134 -4.72 -25.98 17.51
CA ASN A 134 -4.27 -27.37 17.61
C ASN A 134 -2.76 -27.53 17.42
N GLU A 135 -2.05 -26.44 17.07
CA GLU A 135 -0.61 -26.45 16.99
C GLU A 135 0.04 -26.54 18.39
N LYS A 136 1.01 -27.40 18.53
CA LYS A 136 1.70 -27.60 19.82
C LYS A 136 2.58 -26.42 20.21
N VAL A 137 3.16 -25.75 19.22
CA VAL A 137 4.07 -24.60 19.40
C VAL A 137 3.80 -23.59 18.30
N LEU A 138 3.56 -22.34 18.70
CA LEU A 138 3.33 -21.21 17.79
C LEU A 138 4.64 -20.43 17.57
N GLU A 139 5.62 -21.04 16.93
CA GLU A 139 6.84 -20.36 16.50
C GLU A 139 6.69 -19.75 15.10
N SER A 140 7.57 -18.83 14.76
CA SER A 140 7.54 -18.15 13.46
C SER A 140 7.53 -19.12 12.27
N ASN A 141 8.33 -20.18 12.33
CA ASN A 141 8.40 -21.21 11.30
C ASN A 141 7.06 -21.97 11.14
N THR A 142 6.38 -22.27 12.26
CA THR A 142 5.05 -22.91 12.24
C THR A 142 4.02 -21.96 11.60
N LEU A 143 4.06 -20.67 11.97
CA LEU A 143 3.13 -19.66 11.46
C LEU A 143 3.31 -19.38 9.96
N GLU A 144 4.53 -19.53 9.42
CA GLU A 144 4.79 -19.38 7.99
C GLU A 144 3.96 -20.32 7.11
N ALA A 145 3.64 -21.52 7.59
CA ALA A 145 2.80 -22.48 6.86
C ALA A 145 1.35 -22.00 6.66
N TYR A 146 0.89 -21.08 7.51
CA TYR A 146 -0.47 -20.53 7.49
C TYR A 146 -0.61 -19.24 6.71
N LEU A 147 0.48 -18.74 6.12
CA LEU A 147 0.45 -17.50 5.36
C LEU A 147 -0.35 -17.64 4.04
N PRO A 148 -1.07 -16.60 3.60
CA PRO A 148 -2.04 -16.70 2.50
C PRO A 148 -1.44 -17.00 1.12
N TRP A 149 -0.14 -16.94 0.97
CA TRP A 149 0.57 -17.33 -0.26
C TRP A 149 1.03 -18.78 -0.29
N GLN A 150 0.89 -19.52 0.81
CA GLN A 150 1.26 -20.92 0.86
C GLN A 150 0.34 -21.81 0.02
N LYS A 151 0.91 -22.85 -0.58
CA LYS A 151 0.18 -23.73 -1.52
C LYS A 151 -0.99 -24.43 -0.84
N GLU A 152 -0.80 -24.95 0.37
CA GLU A 152 -1.85 -25.65 1.13
C GLU A 152 -3.01 -24.71 1.45
N VAL A 153 -2.72 -23.51 1.94
CA VAL A 153 -3.74 -22.50 2.23
C VAL A 153 -4.54 -22.14 0.97
N LYS A 154 -3.87 -22.03 -0.18
CA LYS A 154 -4.55 -21.77 -1.46
C LYS A 154 -5.47 -22.89 -1.92
N ILE A 155 -5.20 -24.13 -1.53
CA ILE A 155 -6.08 -25.28 -1.87
C ILE A 155 -7.35 -25.23 -1.03
N PHE A 156 -7.25 -24.90 0.27
CA PHE A 156 -8.38 -24.94 1.19
C PHE A 156 -9.22 -23.65 1.18
N CYS A 157 -8.63 -22.52 0.83
CA CYS A 157 -9.22 -21.20 1.03
C CYS A 157 -9.55 -20.43 -0.27
N LYS A 158 -9.49 -21.08 -1.41
CA LYS A 158 -9.95 -20.50 -2.68
C LYS A 158 -11.47 -20.47 -2.80
#